data_ef5903e750e8e6ca75cdaa8de9025619
#
_entry.id   ef5903e750e8e6ca75cdaa8de9025619
#
_cell.length_a   1.000
_cell.length_b   1.000
_cell.length_c   1.000
_cell.angle_alpha   90.00
_cell.angle_beta   90.00
_cell.angle_gamma   90.00
#
_symmetry.space_group_name_H-M   'P 1'
#
loop_
_entity.id
_entity.type
_entity.pdbx_description
1 polymer ?
#
loop_
_entity_poly.entity_id
_entity_poly.type
_entity_poly.pdbx_seq_one_letter_code
_entity_poly.pdbx_strand_id
1 'polypeptide(L)' 'MMTIEQIKKRLEDANLKRVAQNAGVHPATVYRFMQEESKPMYETVKALSDYLTRQEARING' A
#
# COMPACT_ATOMS: atom_id res chain seq x y z
N MET A 1 -9.80 -6.56 4.90
CA MET A 1 -8.82 -5.51 4.57
C MET A 1 -7.59 -5.66 5.46
N MET A 2 -6.41 -5.46 4.89
CA MET A 2 -5.18 -5.56 5.67
C MET A 2 -5.08 -4.40 6.67
N THR A 3 -4.43 -4.66 7.81
CA THR A 3 -4.18 -3.59 8.76
C THR A 3 -3.07 -2.66 8.24
N ILE A 4 -3.00 -1.47 8.82
CA ILE A 4 -1.96 -0.52 8.45
C ILE A 4 -0.57 -1.11 8.68
N GLU A 5 -0.39 -1.81 9.78
CA GLU A 5 0.90 -2.44 10.10
C GLU A 5 1.27 -3.51 9.10
N GLN A 6 0.30 -4.32 8.68
CA GLN A 6 0.54 -5.36 7.68
C GLN A 6 0.94 -4.74 6.34
N ILE A 7 0.26 -3.67 5.94
CA ILE A 7 0.57 -2.98 4.69
C ILE A 7 1.99 -2.41 4.74
N LYS A 8 2.34 -1.74 5.83
CA LYS A 8 3.68 -1.16 5.98
C LYS A 8 4.76 -2.23 5.91
N LYS A 9 4.55 -3.35 6.58
CA LYS A 9 5.51 -4.43 6.57
C LYS A 9 5.73 -4.97 5.17
N ARG A 10 4.64 -5.11 4.40
CA ARG A 10 4.73 -5.59 3.03
C ARG A 10 5.46 -4.61 2.12
N LEU A 11 5.36 -3.32 2.40
CA LEU A 11 5.95 -2.29 1.56
C LEU A 11 7.38 -1.91 1.95
N GLU A 12 7.91 -2.46 3.04
CA GLU A 12 9.27 -2.11 3.49
C GLU A 12 10.33 -2.29 2.39
N ASP A 13 10.26 -3.37 1.64
CA ASP A 13 11.23 -3.68 0.60
C ASP A 13 10.67 -3.46 -0.80
N ALA A 14 9.52 -2.84 -0.91
CA ALA A 14 8.87 -2.65 -2.19
C ALA A 14 9.27 -1.34 -2.84
N ASN A 15 9.16 -1.29 -4.17
CA ASN A 15 9.32 -0.05 -4.92
C ASN A 15 8.04 0.77 -4.75
N LEU A 16 8.08 1.75 -3.84
CA LEU A 16 6.89 2.51 -3.47
C LEU A 16 6.29 3.28 -4.64
N LYS A 17 7.12 3.79 -5.53
CA LYS A 17 6.63 4.50 -6.70
C LYS A 17 5.81 3.57 -7.60
N ARG A 18 6.29 2.36 -7.81
CA ARG A 18 5.59 1.37 -8.62
C ARG A 18 4.30 0.92 -7.94
N VAL A 19 4.36 0.71 -6.63
CA VAL A 19 3.18 0.35 -5.86
C VAL A 19 2.10 1.44 -6.00
N ALA A 20 2.50 2.70 -5.89
CA ALA A 20 1.57 3.81 -6.02
C ALA A 20 0.89 3.82 -7.39
N GLN A 21 1.68 3.63 -8.44
CA GLN A 21 1.15 3.61 -9.80
C GLN A 21 0.15 2.48 -9.98
N ASN A 22 0.48 1.30 -9.49
CA ASN A 22 -0.37 0.12 -9.67
C ASN A 22 -1.60 0.14 -8.77
N ALA A 23 -1.49 0.76 -7.60
CA ALA A 23 -2.62 0.88 -6.68
C ALA A 23 -3.53 2.06 -7.03
N GLY A 24 -3.08 2.95 -7.92
CA GLY A 24 -3.87 4.10 -8.33
C GLY A 24 -3.83 5.25 -7.33
N VAL A 25 -2.75 5.36 -6.55
CA VAL A 25 -2.59 6.46 -5.61
C VAL A 25 -1.34 7.26 -5.96
N HIS A 26 -1.28 8.50 -5.49
CA HIS A 26 -0.13 9.36 -5.76
C HIS A 26 1.09 8.86 -4.97
N PRO A 27 2.29 8.84 -5.58
CA PRO A 27 3.49 8.38 -4.87
C PRO A 27 3.75 9.11 -3.55
N ALA A 28 3.52 10.42 -3.50
CA ALA A 28 3.70 11.19 -2.27
C ALA A 28 2.80 10.67 -1.15
N THR A 29 1.60 10.23 -1.51
CA THR A 29 0.66 9.67 -0.54
C THR A 29 1.20 8.39 0.08
N VAL A 30 1.83 7.55 -0.74
CA VAL A 30 2.43 6.30 -0.24
C VAL A 30 3.61 6.60 0.67
N TYR A 31 4.46 7.55 0.28
CA TYR A 31 5.59 7.93 1.13
C TYR A 31 5.14 8.46 2.49
N ARG A 32 4.11 9.31 2.50
CA ARG A 32 3.54 9.81 3.76
C ARG A 32 2.96 8.69 4.61
N PHE A 33 2.29 7.75 3.96
CA PHE A 33 1.74 6.59 4.64
C PHE A 33 2.84 5.82 5.36
N MET A 34 3.97 5.61 4.69
CA MET A 34 5.09 4.87 5.26
C MET A 34 5.80 5.62 6.39
N GLN A 35 5.78 6.95 6.36
CA GLN A 35 6.45 7.78 7.36
C GLN A 35 5.64 8.03 8.63
N GLU A 36 4.37 7.65 8.63
CA GLU A 36 3.47 7.82 9.78
C GLU A 36 3.27 9.27 10.22
N GLU A 37 3.49 10.23 9.34
CA GLU A 37 3.37 11.64 9.71
C GLU A 37 1.94 12.09 9.99
N SER A 38 0.96 11.36 9.51
CA SER A 38 -0.44 11.69 9.73
C SER A 38 -1.26 10.42 9.65
N LYS A 39 -2.51 10.50 10.10
CA LYS A 39 -3.42 9.36 9.98
C LYS A 39 -3.70 9.14 8.50
N PRO A 40 -3.47 7.93 7.98
CA PRO A 40 -3.74 7.66 6.58
C PRO A 40 -5.24 7.73 6.28
N MET A 41 -5.56 8.20 5.09
CA MET A 41 -6.95 8.23 4.65
C MET A 41 -7.44 6.81 4.38
N TYR A 42 -8.72 6.59 4.68
CA TYR A 42 -9.32 5.28 4.44
C TYR A 42 -9.14 4.81 2.99
N GLU A 43 -9.32 5.72 2.04
CA GLU A 43 -9.17 5.38 0.63
C GLU A 43 -7.77 4.90 0.30
N THR A 44 -6.74 5.51 0.91
CA THR A 44 -5.36 5.09 0.71
C THR A 44 -5.15 3.68 1.26
N VAL A 45 -5.61 3.45 2.48
CA VAL A 45 -5.47 2.13 3.12
C VAL A 45 -6.18 1.07 2.28
N LYS A 46 -7.39 1.37 1.82
CA LYS A 46 -8.15 0.43 1.01
C LYS A 46 -7.45 0.14 -0.32
N ALA A 47 -6.94 1.17 -1.00
CA ALA A 47 -6.28 1.00 -2.28
C ALA A 47 -5.03 0.14 -2.14
N LEU A 48 -4.21 0.38 -1.12
CA LEU A 48 -3.01 -0.41 -0.90
C LEU A 48 -3.34 -1.83 -0.48
N SER A 49 -4.34 -1.99 0.39
CA SER A 49 -4.79 -3.31 0.81
C SER A 49 -5.29 -4.13 -0.37
N ASP A 50 -6.12 -3.53 -1.22
CA ASP A 50 -6.66 -4.23 -2.39
C ASP A 50 -5.55 -4.61 -3.37
N TYR A 51 -4.60 -3.71 -3.58
CA TYR A 51 -3.47 -3.98 -4.46
C TYR A 51 -2.65 -5.17 -3.96
N LEU A 52 -2.28 -5.15 -2.68
CA LEU A 52 -1.47 -6.22 -2.11
C LEU A 52 -2.22 -7.55 -2.08
N THR A 53 -3.50 -7.51 -1.78
CA THR A 53 -4.31 -8.73 -1.77
C THR A 53 -4.38 -9.35 -3.16
N ARG A 54 -4.57 -8.52 -4.19
CA ARG A 54 -4.59 -9.02 -5.57
C ARG A 54 -3.24 -9.58 -5.98
N GLN A 55 -2.16 -8.95 -5.53
CA GLN A 55 -0.83 -9.42 -5.86
C GLN A 55 -0.54 -10.79 -5.24
N GLU A 56 -0.97 -10.99 -3.99
CA GLU A 56 -0.83 -12.29 -3.34
C GLU A 56 -1.62 -13.36 -4.07
N ALA A 57 -2.84 -13.04 -4.49
CA ALA A 57 -3.67 -13.99 -5.22
C ALA A 57 -3.00 -14.40 -6.54
N ARG A 58 -2.33 -13.45 -7.21
CA ARG A 58 -1.63 -13.76 -8.46
C ARG A 58 -0.42 -14.65 -8.23
N ILE A 59 0.28 -14.45 -7.13
CA ILE A 59 1.44 -15.27 -6.81
C ILE A 59 1.01 -16.70 -6.46
N ASN A 60 -0.09 -16.83 -5.75
CA ASN A 60 -0.61 -18.12 -5.30
C ASN A 60 -1.47 -18.81 -6.36
N GLY A 61 -1.87 -18.08 -7.35
CA GLY A 61 -2.67 -18.65 -8.43
C GLY A 61 -1.82 -19.14 -9.57
#